data_0310b6071ed03760c222c3baa9f6be9f
#
_entry.id   0310b6071ed03760c222c3baa9f6be9f
#
_cell.length_a   1.000
_cell.length_b   1.000
_cell.length_c   1.000
_cell.angle_alpha   90.00
_cell.angle_beta   90.00
_cell.angle_gamma   90.00
#
_symmetry.space_group_name_H-M   'P 1'
#
loop_
_entity.id
_entity.type
_entity.pdbx_description
1 polymer ?
#
loop_
_entity_poly.entity_id
_entity_poly.type
_entity_poly.pdbx_seq_one_letter_code
_entity_poly.pdbx_strand_id
1 'polypeptide(L)'
;MANTFADYAINFYLSLKEDSKILQGIEMLTPFNDEVGEIIKKFYKKYYEDKKKRVFIVGINPGRFGAGITGVTFTDPINLELYCGIKNSFVKKNELSSVFIYEMIKSYGGVEKLFSNFYLGAVSPIGFLKNGKNLNYYEVTNTNNLENFIVEKLMEQINVGLIRKICICLGEDKNYKF
;
A
#
# COMPACT_ATOMS: atom_id res chain seq x y z
N MET A 1 -22.75 9.28 11.27
CA MET A 1 -22.30 7.94 11.68
C MET A 1 -20.82 7.98 11.94
N ALA A 2 -20.26 7.22 12.89
CA ALA A 2 -18.81 7.20 13.10
C ALA A 2 -18.13 6.42 11.97
N ASN A 3 -17.04 6.95 11.43
CA ASN A 3 -16.31 6.38 10.30
C ASN A 3 -15.85 4.94 10.56
N THR A 4 -15.91 4.10 9.52
CA THR A 4 -15.36 2.74 9.52
C THR A 4 -13.85 2.77 9.26
N PHE A 5 -13.18 1.62 9.42
CA PHE A 5 -11.78 1.49 9.00
C PHE A 5 -11.63 1.75 7.49
N ALA A 6 -12.59 1.26 6.68
CA ALA A 6 -12.63 1.51 5.25
C ALA A 6 -12.66 3.01 4.91
N ASP A 7 -13.49 3.79 5.60
CA ASP A 7 -13.59 5.23 5.36
C ASP A 7 -12.26 5.94 5.62
N TYR A 8 -11.56 5.60 6.71
CA TYR A 8 -10.24 6.16 7.00
C TYR A 8 -9.20 5.76 5.96
N ALA A 9 -9.14 4.46 5.58
CA ALA A 9 -8.17 3.97 4.61
C ALA A 9 -8.42 4.56 3.22
N ILE A 10 -9.67 4.62 2.77
CA ILE A 10 -10.04 5.24 1.49
C ILE A 10 -9.63 6.71 1.46
N ASN A 11 -9.98 7.47 2.50
CA ASN A 11 -9.61 8.88 2.59
C ASN A 11 -8.09 9.06 2.56
N PHE A 12 -7.34 8.24 3.29
CA PHE A 12 -5.89 8.25 3.30
C PHE A 12 -5.32 8.05 1.87
N TYR A 13 -5.69 6.95 1.20
CA TYR A 13 -5.12 6.67 -0.12
C TYR A 13 -5.57 7.67 -1.19
N LEU A 14 -6.82 8.15 -1.15
CA LEU A 14 -7.29 9.17 -2.10
C LEU A 14 -6.73 10.57 -1.81
N SER A 15 -6.19 10.81 -0.62
CA SER A 15 -5.53 12.08 -0.28
C SER A 15 -4.06 12.15 -0.70
N LEU A 16 -3.45 11.02 -1.09
CA LEU A 16 -2.07 10.96 -1.57
C LEU A 16 -1.97 11.60 -2.97
N LYS A 17 -2.20 12.91 -3.04
CA LYS A 17 -2.06 13.68 -4.29
C LYS A 17 -0.58 13.82 -4.66
N GLU A 18 -0.33 13.81 -5.96
CA GLU A 18 0.95 14.19 -6.52
C GLU A 18 1.37 15.59 -6.04
N ASP A 19 2.27 15.66 -5.08
CA ASP A 19 3.21 16.76 -5.08
C ASP A 19 4.28 16.41 -6.13
N SER A 20 3.97 16.74 -7.38
CA SER A 20 4.78 16.42 -8.57
C SER A 20 6.08 17.25 -8.64
N LYS A 21 6.73 17.49 -7.52
CA LYS A 21 8.12 17.93 -7.51
C LYS A 21 8.97 16.72 -7.83
N ILE A 22 9.12 16.48 -9.13
CA ILE A 22 10.06 15.54 -9.72
C ILE A 22 11.40 15.74 -9.00
N LEU A 23 11.70 14.80 -8.11
CA LEU A 23 13.05 14.65 -7.59
C LEU A 23 13.92 14.36 -8.80
N GLN A 24 14.91 15.17 -9.09
CA GLN A 24 15.70 15.13 -10.34
C GLN A 24 15.99 13.68 -10.78
N GLY A 25 15.39 13.26 -11.91
CA GLY A 25 15.57 11.92 -12.48
C GLY A 25 14.88 10.77 -11.75
N ILE A 26 13.97 11.03 -10.80
CA ILE A 26 13.17 10.04 -10.10
C ILE A 26 11.68 10.31 -10.38
N GLU A 27 10.99 9.30 -10.92
CA GLU A 27 9.56 9.31 -11.14
C GLU A 27 8.85 8.78 -9.89
N MET A 28 7.84 9.49 -9.42
CA MET A 28 6.99 9.04 -8.32
C MET A 28 5.83 8.22 -8.86
N LEU A 29 5.61 7.03 -8.30
CA LEU A 29 4.46 6.20 -8.60
C LEU A 29 3.32 6.56 -7.65
N THR A 30 2.44 7.38 -8.15
CA THR A 30 1.18 7.72 -7.49
C THR A 30 0.04 7.24 -8.40
N PRO A 31 -0.55 6.06 -8.12
CA PRO A 31 -1.57 5.49 -8.97
C PRO A 31 -2.90 6.22 -8.76
N PHE A 32 -3.08 7.40 -9.36
CA PHE A 32 -4.30 8.19 -9.20
C PHE A 32 -4.95 8.48 -10.55
N ASN A 33 -5.74 7.53 -11.00
CA ASN A 33 -6.79 7.75 -12.00
C ASN A 33 -8.13 7.26 -11.43
N ASP A 34 -9.21 7.50 -12.15
CA ASP A 34 -10.57 7.15 -11.69
C ASP A 34 -10.72 5.64 -11.44
N GLU A 35 -10.10 4.79 -12.28
CA GLU A 35 -10.15 3.34 -12.13
C GLU A 35 -9.49 2.89 -10.81
N VAL A 36 -8.32 3.44 -10.49
CA VAL A 36 -7.62 3.13 -9.22
C VAL A 36 -8.42 3.61 -8.03
N GLY A 37 -9.01 4.80 -8.10
CA GLY A 37 -9.89 5.31 -7.06
C GLY A 37 -11.07 4.39 -6.78
N GLU A 38 -11.70 3.84 -7.82
CA GLU A 38 -12.79 2.88 -7.68
C GLU A 38 -12.31 1.52 -7.15
N ILE A 39 -11.12 1.06 -7.54
CA ILE A 39 -10.50 -0.16 -6.99
C ILE A 39 -10.25 -0.01 -5.49
N ILE A 40 -9.64 1.09 -5.06
CA ILE A 40 -9.39 1.40 -3.66
C ILE A 40 -10.70 1.36 -2.86
N LYS A 41 -11.74 2.05 -3.32
CA LYS A 41 -13.06 2.04 -2.68
C LYS A 41 -13.63 0.63 -2.58
N LYS A 42 -13.64 -0.13 -3.69
CA LYS A 42 -14.17 -1.51 -3.71
C LYS A 42 -13.40 -2.43 -2.76
N PHE A 43 -12.06 -2.35 -2.76
CA PHE A 43 -11.22 -3.18 -1.93
C PHE A 43 -11.43 -2.89 -0.44
N TYR A 44 -11.31 -1.63 -0.02
CA TYR A 44 -11.42 -1.28 1.39
C TYR A 44 -12.85 -1.46 1.91
N LYS A 45 -13.88 -1.15 1.14
CA LYS A 45 -15.26 -1.44 1.53
C LYS A 45 -15.53 -2.94 1.64
N LYS A 46 -14.95 -3.75 0.78
CA LYS A 46 -15.13 -5.21 0.86
C LYS A 46 -14.54 -5.82 2.13
N TYR A 47 -13.36 -5.38 2.56
CA TYR A 47 -12.61 -6.07 3.61
C TYR A 47 -12.51 -5.30 4.93
N TYR A 48 -12.83 -4.02 4.96
CA TYR A 48 -12.56 -3.13 6.08
C TYR A 48 -13.76 -2.26 6.48
N GLU A 49 -14.98 -2.62 6.04
CA GLU A 49 -16.23 -1.89 6.37
C GLU A 49 -16.70 -2.20 7.81
N ASP A 50 -15.77 -2.05 8.76
CA ASP A 50 -16.00 -2.26 10.17
C ASP A 50 -15.17 -1.28 11.03
N LYS A 51 -15.16 -1.48 12.36
CA LYS A 51 -14.36 -0.68 13.31
C LYS A 51 -13.33 -1.52 14.06
N LYS A 52 -12.99 -2.69 13.54
CA LYS A 52 -12.03 -3.58 14.17
C LYS A 52 -10.62 -2.99 14.09
N LYS A 53 -9.91 -3.08 15.20
CA LYS A 53 -8.46 -2.82 15.22
C LYS A 53 -7.73 -4.00 14.58
N ARG A 54 -6.66 -3.69 13.85
CA ARG A 54 -5.86 -4.68 13.12
C ARG A 54 -4.38 -4.54 13.45
N VAL A 55 -3.65 -5.64 13.32
CA VAL A 55 -2.19 -5.62 13.36
C VAL A 55 -1.68 -5.03 12.04
N PHE A 56 -0.71 -4.13 12.10
CA PHE A 56 -0.12 -3.52 10.93
C PHE A 56 0.99 -4.41 10.37
N ILE A 57 0.87 -4.78 9.09
CA ILE A 57 1.96 -5.39 8.32
C ILE A 57 2.47 -4.32 7.36
N VAL A 58 3.74 -3.94 7.51
CA VAL A 58 4.34 -2.84 6.75
C VAL A 58 5.45 -3.33 5.84
N GLY A 59 5.38 -2.93 4.58
CA GLY A 59 6.44 -3.09 3.58
C GLY A 59 7.24 -1.81 3.36
N ILE A 60 8.06 -1.79 2.31
CA ILE A 60 8.96 -0.66 2.00
C ILE A 60 8.19 0.44 1.29
N ASN A 61 7.81 0.22 0.05
CA ASN A 61 7.00 1.13 -0.79
C ASN A 61 6.38 0.40 -1.99
N PRO A 62 5.36 0.98 -2.64
CA PRO A 62 4.74 0.42 -3.84
C PRO A 62 5.71 0.14 -4.97
N GLY A 63 5.58 -1.02 -5.59
CA GLY A 63 6.30 -1.38 -6.79
C GLY A 63 5.49 -1.14 -8.06
N ARG A 64 6.18 -1.02 -9.20
CA ARG A 64 5.61 -0.59 -10.49
C ARG A 64 4.65 -1.60 -11.13
N PHE A 65 4.60 -2.84 -10.68
CA PHE A 65 3.71 -3.88 -11.21
C PHE A 65 2.63 -4.32 -10.21
N GLY A 66 2.69 -3.82 -8.99
CA GLY A 66 1.76 -4.09 -7.90
C GLY A 66 0.99 -2.85 -7.46
N ALA A 67 1.20 -2.45 -6.22
CA ALA A 67 0.50 -1.32 -5.61
C ALA A 67 0.70 0.01 -6.36
N GLY A 68 1.82 0.18 -7.08
CA GLY A 68 2.05 1.33 -7.95
C GLY A 68 1.11 1.42 -9.15
N ILE A 69 0.37 0.35 -9.48
CA ILE A 69 -0.68 0.33 -10.51
C ILE A 69 -2.06 0.21 -9.88
N THR A 70 -2.23 -0.69 -8.90
CA THR A 70 -3.55 -1.03 -8.37
C THR A 70 -4.02 -0.08 -7.25
N GLY A 71 -3.10 0.63 -6.61
CA GLY A 71 -3.37 1.41 -5.40
C GLY A 71 -3.60 0.55 -4.15
N VAL A 72 -3.51 -0.77 -4.25
CA VAL A 72 -3.70 -1.71 -3.13
C VAL A 72 -2.37 -2.33 -2.75
N THR A 73 -1.95 -2.11 -1.50
CA THR A 73 -0.64 -2.56 -1.00
C THR A 73 -0.44 -4.07 -1.19
N PHE A 74 0.72 -4.48 -1.69
CA PHE A 74 1.11 -5.86 -2.00
C PHE A 74 0.18 -6.60 -2.98
N THR A 75 -0.58 -5.88 -3.81
CA THR A 75 -1.56 -6.49 -4.70
C THR A 75 -1.31 -6.08 -6.14
N ASP A 76 -0.94 -7.03 -6.97
CA ASP A 76 -0.83 -6.84 -8.42
C ASP A 76 -2.20 -7.03 -9.12
N PRO A 77 -2.32 -6.64 -10.40
CA PRO A 77 -3.57 -6.75 -11.15
C PRO A 77 -4.13 -8.17 -11.26
N ILE A 78 -3.26 -9.20 -11.24
CA ILE A 78 -3.66 -10.61 -11.33
C ILE A 78 -4.28 -11.07 -10.00
N ASN A 79 -3.58 -10.83 -8.89
CA ASN A 79 -4.03 -11.22 -7.56
C ASN A 79 -5.27 -10.43 -7.12
N LEU A 80 -5.39 -9.18 -7.57
CA LEU A 80 -6.60 -8.37 -7.36
C LEU A 80 -7.85 -9.03 -7.96
N GLU A 81 -7.74 -9.61 -9.16
CA GLU A 81 -8.85 -10.34 -9.77
C GLU A 81 -9.04 -11.72 -9.16
N LEU A 82 -7.95 -12.49 -9.08
CA LEU A 82 -8.02 -13.91 -8.72
C LEU A 82 -8.49 -14.13 -7.29
N TYR A 83 -7.96 -13.36 -6.35
CA TYR A 83 -8.24 -13.57 -4.92
C TYR A 83 -9.22 -12.56 -4.34
N CYS A 84 -9.22 -11.32 -4.86
CA CYS A 84 -10.12 -10.29 -4.34
C CYS A 84 -11.40 -10.15 -5.16
N GLY A 85 -11.48 -10.75 -6.36
CA GLY A 85 -12.65 -10.68 -7.24
C GLY A 85 -12.91 -9.27 -7.78
N ILE A 86 -11.90 -8.40 -7.80
CA ILE A 86 -11.99 -7.03 -8.29
C ILE A 86 -11.38 -6.96 -9.69
N LYS A 87 -12.26 -6.90 -10.71
CA LYS A 87 -11.85 -6.76 -12.12
C LYS A 87 -11.14 -5.43 -12.34
N ASN A 88 -10.14 -5.44 -13.24
CA ASN A 88 -9.39 -4.25 -13.63
C ASN A 88 -8.89 -4.37 -15.09
N SER A 89 -8.62 -3.23 -15.72
CA SER A 89 -8.15 -3.14 -17.11
C SER A 89 -6.61 -3.14 -17.24
N PHE A 90 -5.88 -3.20 -16.13
CA PHE A 90 -4.43 -3.09 -16.13
C PHE A 90 -3.73 -4.26 -16.79
N VAL A 91 -2.53 -4.01 -17.32
CA VAL A 91 -1.66 -5.07 -17.87
C VAL A 91 -1.37 -6.10 -16.79
N LYS A 92 -1.68 -7.36 -17.08
CA LYS A 92 -1.53 -8.48 -16.14
C LYS A 92 -0.06 -8.88 -16.01
N LYS A 93 0.59 -8.38 -14.99
CA LYS A 93 1.96 -8.75 -14.60
C LYS A 93 2.00 -9.10 -13.13
N ASN A 94 2.73 -10.19 -12.82
CA ASN A 94 3.03 -10.54 -11.44
C ASN A 94 4.06 -9.58 -10.84
N GLU A 95 3.90 -9.26 -9.56
CA GLU A 95 4.94 -8.67 -8.74
C GLU A 95 5.38 -9.67 -7.67
N LEU A 96 6.68 -9.87 -7.49
CA LEU A 96 7.21 -10.92 -6.60
C LEU A 96 6.71 -10.78 -5.16
N SER A 97 6.63 -9.54 -4.65
CA SER A 97 6.09 -9.30 -3.32
C SER A 97 4.60 -9.64 -3.22
N SER A 98 3.83 -9.36 -4.27
CA SER A 98 2.42 -9.72 -4.34
C SER A 98 2.25 -11.25 -4.36
N VAL A 99 3.03 -11.96 -5.18
CA VAL A 99 3.00 -13.43 -5.22
C VAL A 99 3.27 -14.00 -3.82
N PHE A 100 4.35 -13.57 -3.16
CA PHE A 100 4.69 -14.02 -1.80
C PHE A 100 3.57 -13.76 -0.79
N ILE A 101 3.01 -12.55 -0.79
CA ILE A 101 1.93 -12.16 0.13
C ILE A 101 0.67 -12.99 -0.11
N TYR A 102 0.30 -13.27 -1.37
CA TYR A 102 -0.89 -14.06 -1.64
C TYR A 102 -0.71 -15.55 -1.35
N GLU A 103 0.51 -16.09 -1.44
CA GLU A 103 0.83 -17.43 -0.88
C GLU A 103 0.66 -17.46 0.64
N MET A 104 1.16 -16.43 1.34
CA MET A 104 0.95 -16.27 2.78
C MET A 104 -0.54 -16.15 3.12
N ILE A 105 -1.31 -15.32 2.40
CA ILE A 105 -2.76 -15.16 2.57
C ILE A 105 -3.47 -16.50 2.44
N LYS A 106 -3.15 -17.28 1.40
CA LYS A 106 -3.70 -18.61 1.18
C LYS A 106 -3.40 -19.54 2.37
N SER A 107 -2.16 -19.58 2.82
CA SER A 107 -1.73 -20.39 3.96
C SER A 107 -2.36 -19.95 5.28
N TYR A 108 -2.66 -18.66 5.43
CA TYR A 108 -3.33 -18.11 6.62
C TYR A 108 -4.84 -18.45 6.67
N GLY A 109 -5.44 -18.84 5.53
CA GLY A 109 -6.84 -19.21 5.41
C GLY A 109 -7.70 -18.25 4.58
N GLY A 110 -7.08 -17.52 3.66
CA GLY A 110 -7.74 -16.68 2.65
C GLY A 110 -7.81 -15.19 2.99
N VAL A 111 -8.27 -14.43 1.99
CA VAL A 111 -8.27 -12.96 2.02
C VAL A 111 -9.15 -12.39 3.13
N GLU A 112 -10.35 -12.93 3.32
CA GLU A 112 -11.27 -12.48 4.35
C GLU A 112 -10.68 -12.63 5.75
N LYS A 113 -10.05 -13.78 6.02
CA LYS A 113 -9.46 -14.07 7.33
C LYS A 113 -8.25 -13.17 7.58
N LEU A 114 -7.39 -12.97 6.58
CA LEU A 114 -6.22 -12.12 6.73
C LEU A 114 -6.63 -10.66 6.95
N PHE A 115 -7.45 -10.09 6.07
CA PHE A 115 -7.82 -8.68 6.16
C PHE A 115 -8.75 -8.37 7.34
N SER A 116 -9.42 -9.38 7.93
CA SER A 116 -10.13 -9.21 9.21
C SER A 116 -9.18 -8.96 10.39
N ASN A 117 -7.94 -9.47 10.35
CA ASN A 117 -6.97 -9.39 11.44
C ASN A 117 -5.82 -8.41 11.18
N PHE A 118 -5.48 -8.18 9.91
CA PHE A 118 -4.32 -7.40 9.51
C PHE A 118 -4.70 -6.27 8.56
N TYR A 119 -3.93 -5.19 8.65
CA TYR A 119 -3.90 -4.12 7.68
C TYR A 119 -2.51 -4.11 7.03
N LEU A 120 -2.49 -4.11 5.69
CA LEU A 120 -1.26 -4.06 4.92
C LEU A 120 -1.02 -2.62 4.43
N GLY A 121 0.16 -2.10 4.75
CA GLY A 121 0.60 -0.78 4.31
C GLY A 121 2.09 -0.78 3.97
N ALA A 122 2.65 0.40 3.81
CA ALA A 122 4.05 0.59 3.50
C ALA A 122 4.62 1.80 4.25
N VAL A 123 5.94 1.80 4.50
CA VAL A 123 6.64 2.94 5.11
C VAL A 123 6.40 4.17 4.24
N SER A 124 6.74 4.10 2.94
CA SER A 124 6.31 5.09 1.98
C SER A 124 5.04 4.62 1.27
N PRO A 125 3.94 5.38 1.29
CA PRO A 125 2.71 5.01 0.58
C PRO A 125 2.79 5.25 -0.93
N ILE A 126 3.84 5.90 -1.40
CA ILE A 126 4.14 6.13 -2.81
C ILE A 126 5.39 5.36 -3.22
N GLY A 127 5.43 4.93 -4.49
CA GLY A 127 6.57 4.25 -5.06
C GLY A 127 7.51 5.20 -5.81
N PHE A 128 8.69 4.71 -6.16
CA PHE A 128 9.71 5.48 -6.87
C PHE A 128 10.29 4.67 -8.01
N LEU A 129 10.57 5.32 -9.14
CA LEU A 129 11.29 4.74 -10.27
C LEU A 129 12.49 5.58 -10.66
N LYS A 130 13.57 4.88 -11.01
CA LYS A 130 14.73 5.49 -11.67
C LYS A 130 15.08 4.65 -12.88
N ASN A 131 15.13 5.27 -14.07
CA ASN A 131 15.37 4.58 -15.34
C ASN A 131 14.43 3.37 -15.55
N GLY A 132 13.15 3.52 -15.20
CA GLY A 132 12.13 2.47 -15.33
C GLY A 132 12.28 1.29 -14.36
N LYS A 133 13.12 1.36 -13.33
CA LYS A 133 13.30 0.35 -12.30
C LYS A 133 12.79 0.85 -10.95
N ASN A 134 12.22 -0.07 -10.14
CA ASN A 134 11.83 0.27 -8.78
C ASN A 134 13.03 0.76 -7.97
N LEU A 135 12.79 1.79 -7.17
CA LEU A 135 13.71 2.36 -6.21
C LEU A 135 13.05 2.33 -4.83
N ASN A 136 13.79 1.95 -3.81
CA ASN A 136 13.30 1.99 -2.44
C ASN A 136 13.40 3.41 -1.89
N TYR A 137 12.48 3.80 -1.00
CA TYR A 137 12.44 5.16 -0.45
C TYR A 137 13.77 5.60 0.18
N TYR A 138 14.49 4.68 0.81
CA TYR A 138 15.78 4.96 1.46
C TYR A 138 16.97 5.06 0.48
N GLU A 139 16.76 4.73 -0.80
CA GLU A 139 17.72 4.94 -1.90
C GLU A 139 17.52 6.30 -2.58
N VAL A 140 16.39 6.97 -2.30
CA VAL A 140 16.11 8.32 -2.78
C VAL A 140 16.94 9.30 -1.94
N THR A 141 18.05 9.75 -2.51
CA THR A 141 18.94 10.66 -1.82
C THR A 141 18.44 12.11 -1.87
N ASN A 142 18.59 12.81 -0.75
CA ASN A 142 18.61 14.26 -0.67
C ASN A 142 17.28 15.02 -0.57
N THR A 143 16.36 14.59 0.31
CA THR A 143 15.22 15.47 0.61
C THR A 143 14.70 15.31 2.04
N ASN A 144 15.07 16.22 2.94
CA ASN A 144 14.39 16.38 4.25
C ASN A 144 12.85 16.47 4.08
N ASN A 145 12.39 17.05 2.96
CA ASN A 145 10.95 17.14 2.66
C ASN A 145 10.32 15.78 2.37
N LEU A 146 11.02 14.86 1.68
CA LEU A 146 10.53 13.52 1.42
C LEU A 146 10.49 12.68 2.71
N GLU A 147 11.51 12.77 3.55
CA GLU A 147 11.54 12.08 4.83
C GLU A 147 10.39 12.53 5.73
N ASN A 148 10.17 13.83 5.86
CA ASN A 148 9.05 14.38 6.63
C ASN A 148 7.70 13.90 6.09
N PHE A 149 7.52 13.92 4.76
CA PHE A 149 6.32 13.40 4.12
C PHE A 149 6.10 11.92 4.44
N ILE A 150 7.14 11.08 4.30
CA ILE A 150 7.05 9.64 4.57
C ILE A 150 6.68 9.38 6.04
N VAL A 151 7.33 10.06 6.98
CA VAL A 151 7.03 9.91 8.42
C VAL A 151 5.60 10.34 8.72
N GLU A 152 5.16 11.48 8.20
CA GLU A 152 3.79 11.96 8.37
C GLU A 152 2.78 10.93 7.85
N LYS A 153 2.98 10.42 6.63
CA LYS A 153 2.07 9.45 6.02
C LYS A 153 2.10 8.07 6.69
N LEU A 154 3.24 7.65 7.22
CA LEU A 154 3.33 6.46 8.04
C LEU A 154 2.53 6.62 9.35
N MET A 155 2.66 7.77 10.00
CA MET A 155 1.89 8.07 11.22
C MET A 155 0.39 8.15 10.97
N GLU A 156 -0.04 8.69 9.82
CA GLU A 156 -1.45 8.65 9.41
C GLU A 156 -1.95 7.20 9.27
N GLN A 157 -1.20 6.32 8.61
CA GLN A 157 -1.54 4.89 8.51
C GLN A 157 -1.66 4.24 9.89
N ILE A 158 -0.73 4.51 10.81
CA ILE A 158 -0.77 4.01 12.18
C ILE A 158 -2.00 4.51 12.93
N ASN A 159 -2.49 5.70 12.64
CA ASN A 159 -3.64 6.31 13.30
C ASN A 159 -5.00 5.80 12.78
N VAL A 160 -5.05 5.10 11.67
CA VAL A 160 -6.30 4.52 11.09
C VAL A 160 -6.93 3.41 11.96
N GLY A 161 -6.68 3.36 13.24
CA GLY A 161 -7.30 2.41 14.18
C GLY A 161 -6.47 1.15 14.43
N LEU A 162 -5.20 1.20 14.12
CA LEU A 162 -4.26 0.08 14.24
C LEU A 162 -3.96 -0.29 15.70
N ILE A 163 -3.65 -1.55 15.94
CA ILE A 163 -3.15 -2.02 17.23
C ILE A 163 -1.70 -1.58 17.36
N ARG A 164 -1.46 -0.52 18.13
CA ARG A 164 -0.12 0.09 18.28
C ARG A 164 0.93 -0.76 18.99
N LYS A 165 0.55 -1.93 19.54
CA LYS A 165 1.49 -2.77 20.30
C LYS A 165 2.36 -3.67 19.42
N ILE A 166 1.92 -3.98 18.21
CA ILE A 166 2.58 -4.93 17.32
C ILE A 166 2.52 -4.36 15.89
N CYS A 167 3.70 -4.28 15.27
CA CYS A 167 3.86 -4.04 13.84
C CYS A 167 4.75 -5.15 13.29
N ILE A 168 4.35 -5.74 12.16
CA ILE A 168 5.14 -6.76 11.46
C ILE A 168 5.80 -6.10 10.27
N CYS A 169 7.14 -6.00 10.30
CA CYS A 169 7.93 -5.44 9.20
C CYS A 169 8.32 -6.55 8.21
N LEU A 170 8.03 -6.32 6.92
CA LEU A 170 8.39 -7.25 5.85
C LEU A 170 9.64 -6.75 5.14
N GLY A 171 10.77 -7.42 5.39
CA GLY A 171 12.08 -7.10 4.83
C GLY A 171 13.18 -7.23 5.86
N GLU A 172 14.38 -6.80 5.48
CA GLU A 172 15.54 -6.77 6.38
C GLU A 172 15.55 -5.47 7.21
N ASP A 173 16.13 -5.52 8.43
CA ASP A 173 16.21 -4.37 9.34
C ASP A 173 16.77 -3.10 8.70
N LYS A 174 17.74 -3.23 7.79
CA LYS A 174 18.31 -2.10 7.04
C LYS A 174 17.30 -1.35 6.15
N ASN A 175 16.15 -1.95 5.89
CA ASN A 175 15.09 -1.39 5.05
C ASN A 175 14.17 -0.42 5.82
N TYR A 176 14.30 -0.37 7.15
CA TYR A 176 13.48 0.45 8.03
C TYR A 176 14.37 1.40 8.81
N LYS A 177 14.39 2.68 8.39
CA LYS A 177 15.26 3.71 8.97
C LYS A 177 14.54 4.64 9.96
N PHE A 178 13.25 4.40 10.21
CA PHE A 178 12.41 5.22 11.10
C PHE A 178 11.94 4.45 12.33
#